data_4442cff7bb011cd33bc5b9635d5eb27e
#
_entry.id   4442cff7bb011cd33bc5b9635d5eb27e
#
_cell.length_a   1.000
_cell.length_b   1.000
_cell.length_c   1.000
_cell.angle_alpha   90.00
_cell.angle_beta   90.00
_cell.angle_gamma   90.00
#
_symmetry.space_group_name_H-M   'P 1'
#
loop_
_entity.id
_entity.type
_entity.pdbx_description
1 polymer ?
#
loop_
_entity_poly.entity_id
_entity_poly.type
_entity_poly.pdbx_seq_one_letter_code
_entity_poly.pdbx_strand_id
1 'polypeptide(L)'
;MKVAFIGDVHGCVLHALGSVLMLQQRRGVRLDAVVQVGDLGAYPSADRFDGPSRRFILDSPSQGDFFRLLDPTPELAASVRGALEQMPPVLFVAGNHEDHEWLASLHAASAGAGVVAVDPLGAFHHVECGRVVDVAGLRTAFLGLMEAPGKMDLDEAAYAALLAAEPGSVDLLITHEGPYGMSRGFRGEVQGSPKLTRLIEHLQPPLHISGHVHHENGPRYYGSTVSYTLAQLVGPKSTRYKPEGVNPEQRVTDGSVGLLDTETRAFEYLHDAWLAEVHGDDVDLAGIVAAGAV
;
A
#
# COMPACT_ATOMS: atom_id res chain seq x y z
N MET A 1 3.14 -3.94 19.71
CA MET A 1 3.56 -2.91 18.73
C MET A 1 2.40 -2.63 17.77
N LYS A 2 2.41 -1.48 17.09
CA LYS A 2 1.32 -1.06 16.18
C LYS A 2 1.82 -0.88 14.76
N VAL A 3 1.13 -1.49 13.79
CA VAL A 3 1.44 -1.38 12.36
C VAL A 3 0.23 -0.81 11.64
N ALA A 4 0.43 0.27 10.89
CA ALA A 4 -0.60 0.77 9.97
C ALA A 4 -0.43 0.15 8.59
N PHE A 5 -1.56 -0.12 7.94
CA PHE A 5 -1.60 -0.60 6.56
C PHE A 5 -2.37 0.39 5.70
N ILE A 6 -1.91 0.60 4.47
CA ILE A 6 -2.51 1.51 3.50
C ILE A 6 -2.82 0.71 2.23
N GLY A 7 -4.03 0.84 1.72
CA GLY A 7 -4.43 0.27 0.42
C GLY A 7 -3.81 1.01 -0.76
N ASP A 8 -4.38 0.80 -1.93
CA ASP A 8 -3.90 1.34 -3.21
C ASP A 8 -3.87 2.87 -3.20
N VAL A 9 -2.70 3.48 -3.40
CA VAL A 9 -2.45 4.92 -3.25
C VAL A 9 -2.55 5.66 -4.59
N HIS A 10 -2.14 5.01 -5.69
CA HIS A 10 -2.16 5.55 -7.05
C HIS A 10 -1.59 6.97 -7.16
N GLY A 11 -0.43 7.21 -6.54
CA GLY A 11 0.27 8.49 -6.58
C GLY A 11 -0.16 9.52 -5.54
N CYS A 12 -1.30 9.34 -4.84
CA CYS A 12 -1.79 10.24 -3.78
C CYS A 12 -0.97 10.11 -2.49
N VAL A 13 0.35 10.21 -2.60
CA VAL A 13 1.30 9.91 -1.51
C VAL A 13 1.22 10.89 -0.35
N LEU A 14 0.80 12.14 -0.59
CA LEU A 14 0.59 13.11 0.49
C LEU A 14 -0.64 12.77 1.32
N HIS A 15 -1.69 12.22 0.71
CA HIS A 15 -2.84 11.66 1.43
C HIS A 15 -2.41 10.48 2.32
N ALA A 16 -1.52 9.61 1.81
CA ALA A 16 -1.01 8.50 2.59
C ALA A 16 -0.25 8.96 3.83
N LEU A 17 0.69 9.90 3.69
CA LEU A 17 1.44 10.46 4.82
C LEU A 17 0.52 11.19 5.80
N GLY A 18 -0.40 12.02 5.29
CA GLY A 18 -1.38 12.74 6.12
C GLY A 18 -2.28 11.81 6.93
N SER A 19 -2.78 10.73 6.31
CA SER A 19 -3.63 9.73 6.99
C SER A 19 -2.91 9.04 8.13
N VAL A 20 -1.64 8.67 7.93
CA VAL A 20 -0.83 7.99 8.96
C VAL A 20 -0.53 8.93 10.13
N LEU A 21 -0.19 10.19 9.86
CA LEU A 21 0.02 11.19 10.92
C LEU A 21 -1.26 11.42 11.72
N MET A 22 -2.39 11.62 11.03
CA MET A 22 -3.68 11.81 11.70
C MET A 22 -4.12 10.57 12.48
N LEU A 23 -3.85 9.36 11.98
CA LEU A 23 -4.10 8.15 12.74
C LEU A 23 -3.39 8.19 14.11
N GLN A 24 -2.10 8.50 14.13
CA GLN A 24 -1.36 8.59 15.39
C GLN A 24 -1.94 9.66 16.32
N GLN A 25 -2.22 10.86 15.78
CA GLN A 25 -2.75 12.00 16.55
C GLN A 25 -4.15 11.71 17.10
N ARG A 26 -5.07 11.23 16.26
CA ARG A 26 -6.49 11.04 16.61
C ARG A 26 -6.74 9.83 17.51
N ARG A 27 -5.95 8.76 17.33
CA ARG A 27 -6.06 7.54 18.16
C ARG A 27 -5.10 7.56 19.35
N GLY A 28 -4.20 8.53 19.47
CA GLY A 28 -3.20 8.60 20.54
C GLY A 28 -2.26 7.38 20.52
N VAL A 29 -1.92 6.88 19.35
CA VAL A 29 -1.04 5.72 19.18
C VAL A 29 0.26 6.12 18.50
N ARG A 30 1.34 5.43 18.85
CA ARG A 30 2.60 5.49 18.12
C ARG A 30 2.69 4.26 17.21
N LEU A 31 3.02 4.47 15.95
CA LEU A 31 3.24 3.39 15.01
C LEU A 31 4.70 2.94 15.03
N ASP A 32 4.91 1.63 15.01
CA ASP A 32 6.23 1.01 14.92
C ASP A 32 6.60 0.70 13.45
N ALA A 33 5.61 0.56 12.57
CA ALA A 33 5.79 0.40 11.13
C ALA A 33 4.56 0.87 10.35
N VAL A 34 4.76 1.18 9.06
CA VAL A 34 3.70 1.47 8.09
C VAL A 34 3.96 0.64 6.84
N VAL A 35 2.94 -0.06 6.35
CA VAL A 35 3.03 -0.93 5.16
C VAL A 35 1.93 -0.56 4.17
N GLN A 36 2.30 -0.35 2.91
CA GLN A 36 1.40 -0.11 1.79
C GLN A 36 1.38 -1.35 0.89
N VAL A 37 0.20 -1.76 0.43
CA VAL A 37 -0.04 -3.10 -0.16
C VAL A 37 -0.01 -3.14 -1.69
N GLY A 38 0.71 -2.21 -2.33
CA GLY A 38 0.86 -2.14 -3.79
C GLY A 38 -0.01 -1.07 -4.44
N ASP A 39 0.29 -0.76 -5.71
CA ASP A 39 -0.28 0.37 -6.42
C ASP A 39 -0.02 1.71 -5.68
N LEU A 40 1.25 1.90 -5.26
CA LEU A 40 1.71 3.20 -4.75
C LEU A 40 1.62 4.29 -5.83
N GLY A 41 1.79 3.91 -7.09
CA GLY A 41 1.93 4.84 -8.22
C GLY A 41 3.36 5.36 -8.36
N ALA A 42 4.34 4.50 -8.10
CA ALA A 42 5.77 4.81 -8.13
C ALA A 42 6.30 4.83 -9.57
N TYR A 43 6.27 6.01 -10.20
CA TYR A 43 6.81 6.26 -11.54
C TYR A 43 7.88 7.36 -11.49
N PRO A 44 9.05 7.20 -12.16
CA PRO A 44 10.11 8.22 -12.15
C PRO A 44 9.77 9.47 -12.95
N SER A 45 8.82 9.38 -13.88
CA SER A 45 8.40 10.49 -14.75
C SER A 45 7.05 10.22 -15.42
N ALA A 46 6.38 11.28 -15.89
CA ALA A 46 5.05 11.19 -16.48
C ALA A 46 4.98 10.41 -17.80
N ASP A 47 6.07 10.34 -18.54
CA ASP A 47 6.17 9.56 -19.79
C ASP A 47 6.24 8.04 -19.51
N ARG A 48 6.57 7.65 -18.29
CA ARG A 48 6.63 6.25 -17.83
C ARG A 48 5.30 5.73 -17.30
N PHE A 49 4.29 6.57 -17.11
CA PHE A 49 2.96 6.14 -16.72
C PHE A 49 2.38 5.06 -17.62
N ASP A 50 1.69 4.10 -17.05
CA ASP A 50 0.80 3.21 -17.78
C ASP A 50 -0.43 3.94 -18.34
N GLY A 51 -1.22 3.24 -19.17
CA GLY A 51 -2.38 3.84 -19.84
C GLY A 51 -3.48 4.30 -18.88
N PRO A 52 -3.86 3.54 -17.84
CA PRO A 52 -4.80 3.97 -16.82
C PRO A 52 -4.30 5.18 -16.03
N SER A 53 -3.07 5.14 -15.49
CA SER A 53 -2.50 6.22 -14.67
C SER A 53 -2.44 7.55 -15.41
N ARG A 54 -2.05 7.54 -16.71
CA ARG A 54 -2.07 8.75 -17.58
C ARG A 54 -3.45 9.40 -17.69
N ARG A 55 -4.50 8.58 -17.65
CA ARG A 55 -5.87 9.09 -17.79
C ARG A 55 -6.36 9.71 -16.49
N PHE A 56 -6.10 9.05 -15.37
CA PHE A 56 -6.60 9.47 -14.07
C PHE A 56 -5.91 10.72 -13.53
N ILE A 57 -4.62 10.93 -13.79
CA ILE A 57 -3.90 12.13 -13.35
C ILE A 57 -4.48 13.43 -13.94
N LEU A 58 -5.11 13.37 -15.11
CA LEU A 58 -5.76 14.54 -15.71
C LEU A 58 -6.99 15.00 -14.92
N ASP A 59 -7.70 14.06 -14.31
CA ASP A 59 -8.90 14.35 -13.52
C ASP A 59 -8.58 14.49 -12.02
N SER A 60 -7.49 13.88 -11.55
CA SER A 60 -7.09 13.84 -10.14
C SER A 60 -5.60 14.21 -10.00
N PRO A 61 -5.25 15.51 -9.96
CA PRO A 61 -3.85 15.98 -9.91
C PRO A 61 -3.03 15.44 -8.75
N SER A 62 -3.66 15.11 -7.61
CA SER A 62 -3.01 14.46 -6.46
C SER A 62 -2.37 13.11 -6.79
N GLN A 63 -2.79 12.43 -7.87
CA GLN A 63 -2.11 11.23 -8.36
C GLN A 63 -0.71 11.53 -8.93
N GLY A 64 -0.37 12.80 -9.10
CA GLY A 64 0.97 13.29 -9.45
C GLY A 64 1.86 13.62 -8.25
N ASP A 65 1.39 13.48 -7.02
CA ASP A 65 2.14 13.87 -5.83
C ASP A 65 3.44 13.08 -5.67
N PHE A 66 3.51 11.85 -6.19
CA PHE A 66 4.77 11.09 -6.16
C PHE A 66 5.89 11.83 -6.92
N PHE A 67 5.61 12.51 -8.03
CA PHE A 67 6.62 13.33 -8.73
C PHE A 67 7.09 14.51 -7.91
N ARG A 68 6.20 15.10 -7.09
CA ARG A 68 6.55 16.18 -6.17
C ARG A 68 7.54 15.71 -5.10
N LEU A 69 7.52 14.42 -4.73
CA LEU A 69 8.52 13.84 -3.83
C LEU A 69 9.86 13.57 -4.51
N LEU A 70 9.90 13.32 -5.81
CA LEU A 70 11.14 13.09 -6.56
C LEU A 70 11.94 14.38 -6.76
N ASP A 71 11.25 15.53 -6.92
CA ASP A 71 11.86 16.87 -7.02
C ASP A 71 11.08 17.84 -6.11
N PRO A 72 11.25 17.73 -4.77
CA PRO A 72 10.42 18.46 -3.84
C PRO A 72 10.85 19.92 -3.72
N THR A 73 9.87 20.84 -3.62
CA THR A 73 10.15 22.20 -3.17
C THR A 73 10.72 22.19 -1.75
N PRO A 74 11.45 23.26 -1.34
CA PRO A 74 11.95 23.34 0.04
C PRO A 74 10.87 23.19 1.11
N GLU A 75 9.67 23.73 0.86
CA GLU A 75 8.52 23.69 1.77
C GLU A 75 7.97 22.24 1.87
N LEU A 76 7.78 21.56 0.73
CA LEU A 76 7.34 20.17 0.73
C LEU A 76 8.38 19.27 1.39
N ALA A 77 9.65 19.46 1.09
CA ALA A 77 10.72 18.69 1.71
C ALA A 77 10.76 18.88 3.24
N ALA A 78 10.51 20.11 3.73
CA ALA A 78 10.42 20.38 5.17
C ALA A 78 9.21 19.65 5.80
N SER A 79 8.04 19.70 5.14
CA SER A 79 6.82 19.03 5.62
C SER A 79 6.99 17.51 5.67
N VAL A 80 7.58 16.91 4.63
CA VAL A 80 7.82 15.46 4.60
C VAL A 80 8.85 15.03 5.65
N ARG A 81 9.94 15.79 5.84
CA ARG A 81 10.89 15.51 6.93
C ARG A 81 10.23 15.61 8.29
N GLY A 82 9.42 16.66 8.53
CA GLY A 82 8.64 16.79 9.76
C GLY A 82 7.66 15.63 9.99
N ALA A 83 7.09 15.07 8.91
CA ALA A 83 6.29 13.85 8.98
C ALA A 83 7.14 12.65 9.43
N LEU A 84 8.33 12.45 8.82
CA LEU A 84 9.23 11.35 9.13
C LEU A 84 9.86 11.42 10.53
N GLU A 85 9.88 12.59 11.16
CA GLU A 85 10.24 12.73 12.58
C GLU A 85 9.13 12.17 13.51
N GLN A 86 7.89 12.11 13.03
CA GLN A 86 6.72 11.68 13.81
C GLN A 86 6.25 10.27 13.46
N MET A 87 6.57 9.73 12.29
CA MET A 87 6.14 8.42 11.82
C MET A 87 7.29 7.65 11.13
N PRO A 88 7.29 6.32 11.15
CA PRO A 88 8.25 5.55 10.37
C PRO A 88 8.00 5.72 8.86
N PRO A 89 9.04 5.53 8.01
CA PRO A 89 8.85 5.49 6.57
C PRO A 89 7.90 4.36 6.17
N VAL A 90 7.27 4.52 5.01
CA VAL A 90 6.30 3.56 4.48
C VAL A 90 7.03 2.48 3.69
N LEU A 91 6.94 1.24 4.12
CA LEU A 91 7.32 0.07 3.33
C LEU A 91 6.23 -0.24 2.32
N PHE A 92 6.56 -0.60 1.08
CA PHE A 92 5.55 -1.03 0.12
C PHE A 92 6.03 -2.18 -0.76
N VAL A 93 5.08 -2.96 -1.26
CA VAL A 93 5.26 -3.96 -2.31
C VAL A 93 4.73 -3.37 -3.62
N ALA A 94 5.28 -3.76 -4.76
CA ALA A 94 4.76 -3.30 -6.05
C ALA A 94 3.40 -3.93 -6.36
N GLY A 95 2.45 -3.12 -6.86
CA GLY A 95 1.22 -3.60 -7.48
C GLY A 95 1.36 -3.67 -9.00
N ASN A 96 0.27 -3.46 -9.73
CA ASN A 96 0.31 -3.43 -11.19
C ASN A 96 0.45 -2.00 -11.78
N HIS A 97 0.36 -0.97 -10.96
CA HIS A 97 0.48 0.44 -11.33
C HIS A 97 1.77 1.09 -10.79
N GLU A 98 2.92 0.48 -11.13
CA GLU A 98 4.27 1.00 -10.91
C GLU A 98 5.15 0.84 -12.16
N ASP A 99 6.27 1.57 -12.18
CA ASP A 99 7.35 1.31 -13.12
C ASP A 99 8.28 0.22 -12.59
N HIS A 100 7.97 -1.02 -12.90
CA HIS A 100 8.72 -2.20 -12.42
C HIS A 100 10.17 -2.23 -12.90
N GLU A 101 10.45 -1.72 -14.11
CA GLU A 101 11.82 -1.65 -14.65
C GLU A 101 12.66 -0.66 -13.84
N TRP A 102 12.07 0.49 -13.48
CA TRP A 102 12.71 1.47 -12.62
C TRP A 102 12.93 0.93 -11.21
N LEU A 103 11.93 0.32 -10.57
CA LEU A 103 12.08 -0.29 -9.24
C LEU A 103 13.19 -1.35 -9.24
N ALA A 104 13.24 -2.22 -10.25
CA ALA A 104 14.30 -3.22 -10.40
C ALA A 104 15.69 -2.56 -10.53
N SER A 105 15.79 -1.43 -11.24
CA SER A 105 17.04 -0.69 -11.38
C SER A 105 17.56 -0.11 -10.05
N LEU A 106 16.65 0.33 -9.16
CA LEU A 106 16.99 0.82 -7.83
C LEU A 106 17.56 -0.32 -6.95
N HIS A 107 16.95 -1.51 -6.99
CA HIS A 107 17.48 -2.68 -6.29
C HIS A 107 18.84 -3.11 -6.83
N ALA A 108 19.03 -3.12 -8.15
CA ALA A 108 20.31 -3.43 -8.77
C ALA A 108 21.41 -2.45 -8.34
N ALA A 109 21.09 -1.14 -8.22
CA ALA A 109 22.01 -0.11 -7.78
C ALA A 109 22.37 -0.22 -6.28
N SER A 110 21.51 -0.82 -5.47
CA SER A 110 21.66 -0.96 -4.00
C SER A 110 22.39 -2.24 -3.56
N ALA A 111 23.07 -2.94 -4.47
CA ALA A 111 23.79 -4.19 -4.20
C ALA A 111 22.94 -5.28 -3.51
N GLY A 112 21.65 -5.35 -3.83
CA GLY A 112 20.75 -6.39 -3.34
C GLY A 112 20.23 -6.16 -1.92
N ALA A 113 20.14 -4.92 -1.47
CA ALA A 113 19.65 -4.56 -0.14
C ALA A 113 18.24 -5.10 0.19
N GLY A 114 17.44 -5.48 -0.84
CA GLY A 114 16.09 -6.06 -0.67
C GLY A 114 15.03 -5.06 -0.23
N VAL A 115 15.41 -3.90 0.34
CA VAL A 115 14.57 -2.76 0.67
C VAL A 115 15.30 -1.50 0.22
N VAL A 116 14.66 -0.66 -0.61
CA VAL A 116 15.29 0.54 -1.19
C VAL A 116 14.36 1.73 -1.10
N ALA A 117 14.91 2.90 -0.77
CA ALA A 117 14.16 4.16 -0.86
C ALA A 117 13.88 4.47 -2.34
N VAL A 118 12.66 4.93 -2.64
CA VAL A 118 12.24 5.29 -4.00
C VAL A 118 12.11 6.80 -4.19
N ASP A 119 12.34 7.58 -3.15
CA ASP A 119 12.34 9.04 -3.18
C ASP A 119 13.54 9.59 -2.39
N PRO A 120 14.02 10.82 -2.71
CA PRO A 120 15.21 11.40 -2.09
C PRO A 120 15.03 11.79 -0.61
N LEU A 121 13.79 11.82 -0.11
CA LEU A 121 13.48 12.12 1.29
C LEU A 121 13.41 10.84 2.15
N GLY A 122 13.34 9.65 1.50
CA GLY A 122 13.23 8.36 2.17
C GLY A 122 11.86 8.12 2.81
N ALA A 123 10.80 8.72 2.26
CA ALA A 123 9.45 8.56 2.78
C ALA A 123 8.86 7.19 2.41
N PHE A 124 9.21 6.66 1.24
CA PHE A 124 8.72 5.38 0.74
C PHE A 124 9.86 4.43 0.39
N HIS A 125 9.76 3.19 0.85
CA HIS A 125 10.75 2.15 0.64
C HIS A 125 10.11 0.94 -0.01
N HIS A 126 10.57 0.58 -1.21
CA HIS A 126 10.13 -0.62 -1.91
C HIS A 126 10.80 -1.86 -1.34
N VAL A 127 9.99 -2.86 -1.00
CA VAL A 127 10.44 -4.20 -0.60
C VAL A 127 10.40 -5.12 -1.81
N GLU A 128 11.54 -5.71 -2.15
CA GLU A 128 11.68 -6.65 -3.27
C GLU A 128 10.80 -7.89 -3.05
N CYS A 129 10.14 -8.38 -4.10
CA CYS A 129 9.32 -9.59 -4.05
C CYS A 129 10.11 -10.80 -3.53
N GLY A 130 9.46 -11.63 -2.71
CA GLY A 130 10.04 -12.83 -2.10
C GLY A 130 10.87 -12.56 -0.85
N ARG A 131 11.08 -11.31 -0.46
CA ARG A 131 11.80 -10.99 0.79
C ARG A 131 10.93 -11.21 2.01
N VAL A 132 11.60 -11.68 3.06
CA VAL A 132 11.05 -11.73 4.41
C VAL A 132 11.82 -10.72 5.26
N VAL A 133 11.13 -9.72 5.78
CA VAL A 133 11.71 -8.67 6.63
C VAL A 133 11.00 -8.61 7.97
N ASP A 134 11.66 -8.11 9.00
CA ASP A 134 11.02 -7.84 10.28
C ASP A 134 10.18 -6.56 10.16
N VAL A 135 8.88 -6.67 10.43
CA VAL A 135 7.96 -5.54 10.52
C VAL A 135 7.36 -5.52 11.91
N ALA A 136 7.88 -4.66 12.76
CA ALA A 136 7.43 -4.52 14.15
C ALA A 136 7.37 -5.89 14.90
N GLY A 137 8.42 -6.70 14.77
CA GLY A 137 8.56 -8.00 15.40
C GLY A 137 7.84 -9.16 14.68
N LEU A 138 7.22 -8.92 13.52
CA LEU A 138 6.62 -9.95 12.67
C LEU A 138 7.54 -10.29 11.49
N ARG A 139 7.79 -11.59 11.28
CA ARG A 139 8.44 -12.10 10.06
C ARG A 139 7.47 -11.91 8.90
N THR A 140 7.65 -10.84 8.13
CA THR A 140 6.72 -10.43 7.09
C THR A 140 7.28 -10.74 5.71
N ALA A 141 6.58 -11.58 4.95
CA ALA A 141 6.88 -11.87 3.56
C ALA A 141 6.14 -10.90 2.64
N PHE A 142 6.82 -10.46 1.57
CA PHE A 142 6.28 -9.55 0.56
C PHE A 142 6.27 -10.21 -0.81
N LEU A 143 5.10 -10.21 -1.47
CA LEU A 143 4.95 -10.69 -2.84
C LEU A 143 3.97 -9.78 -3.60
N GLY A 144 4.52 -8.90 -4.40
CA GLY A 144 3.75 -7.93 -5.21
C GLY A 144 3.23 -8.51 -6.51
N LEU A 145 2.72 -7.59 -7.37
CA LEU A 145 2.13 -7.91 -8.66
C LEU A 145 0.80 -8.69 -8.53
N MET A 146 0.34 -9.30 -9.61
CA MET A 146 -0.92 -10.03 -9.67
C MET A 146 -0.77 -11.28 -10.55
N GLU A 147 -1.64 -12.27 -10.40
CA GLU A 147 -1.65 -13.42 -11.30
C GLU A 147 -2.30 -13.05 -12.64
N ALA A 148 -1.49 -12.56 -13.56
CA ALA A 148 -1.92 -12.14 -14.89
C ALA A 148 -0.85 -12.46 -15.94
N PRO A 149 -1.22 -12.76 -17.20
CA PRO A 149 -0.24 -12.95 -18.26
C PRO A 149 0.56 -11.67 -18.54
N GLY A 150 1.88 -11.75 -18.56
CA GLY A 150 2.77 -10.69 -19.04
C GLY A 150 3.59 -10.00 -17.94
N LYS A 151 3.89 -8.69 -18.13
CA LYS A 151 4.82 -7.95 -17.26
C LYS A 151 4.35 -7.70 -15.82
N MET A 152 3.05 -7.88 -15.58
CA MET A 152 2.42 -7.68 -14.26
C MET A 152 2.17 -9.00 -13.54
N ASP A 153 2.64 -10.12 -14.10
CA ASP A 153 2.50 -11.44 -13.48
C ASP A 153 3.41 -11.56 -12.26
N LEU A 154 2.95 -12.36 -11.31
CA LEU A 154 3.72 -12.69 -10.11
C LEU A 154 5.16 -13.08 -10.49
N ASP A 155 6.13 -12.58 -9.74
CA ASP A 155 7.52 -13.01 -9.89
C ASP A 155 7.64 -14.51 -9.53
N GLU A 156 7.80 -15.35 -10.54
CA GLU A 156 7.84 -16.81 -10.39
C GLU A 156 9.02 -17.27 -9.51
N ALA A 157 10.15 -16.57 -9.54
CA ALA A 157 11.30 -16.92 -8.70
C ALA A 157 11.02 -16.59 -7.23
N ALA A 158 10.45 -15.42 -6.96
CA ALA A 158 10.00 -15.02 -5.63
C ALA A 158 8.90 -15.94 -5.09
N TYR A 159 7.90 -16.24 -5.93
CA TYR A 159 6.83 -17.18 -5.60
C TYR A 159 7.37 -18.57 -5.26
N ALA A 160 8.27 -19.12 -6.08
CA ALA A 160 8.88 -20.42 -5.85
C ALA A 160 9.74 -20.43 -4.57
N ALA A 161 10.48 -19.35 -4.30
CA ALA A 161 11.26 -19.22 -3.08
C ALA A 161 10.38 -19.22 -1.82
N LEU A 162 9.24 -18.54 -1.84
CA LEU A 162 8.28 -18.55 -0.73
C LEU A 162 7.60 -19.92 -0.59
N LEU A 163 7.28 -20.61 -1.69
CA LEU A 163 6.78 -22.00 -1.64
C LEU A 163 7.81 -23.01 -1.12
N ALA A 164 9.10 -22.71 -1.19
CA ALA A 164 10.15 -23.56 -0.62
C ALA A 164 10.41 -23.28 0.87
N ALA A 165 9.84 -22.20 1.42
CA ALA A 165 9.98 -21.87 2.83
C ALA A 165 9.13 -22.81 3.70
N GLU A 166 9.58 -23.05 4.93
CA GLU A 166 8.87 -23.93 5.86
C GLU A 166 7.51 -23.34 6.29
N PRO A 167 6.45 -24.16 6.38
CA PRO A 167 5.17 -23.72 6.95
C PRO A 167 5.35 -23.10 8.33
N GLY A 168 4.66 -21.97 8.60
CA GLY A 168 4.79 -21.24 9.85
C GLY A 168 6.08 -20.41 10.00
N SER A 169 6.92 -20.34 8.94
CA SER A 169 8.10 -19.47 8.94
C SER A 169 7.77 -17.98 8.78
N VAL A 170 6.54 -17.65 8.40
CA VAL A 170 6.04 -16.30 8.14
C VAL A 170 4.88 -15.99 9.09
N ASP A 171 4.92 -14.82 9.74
CA ASP A 171 3.85 -14.35 10.64
C ASP A 171 2.81 -13.50 9.92
N LEU A 172 3.24 -12.77 8.89
CA LEU A 172 2.43 -11.89 8.07
C LEU A 172 2.83 -12.02 6.60
N LEU A 173 1.86 -12.21 5.73
CA LEU A 173 2.07 -12.18 4.28
C LEU A 173 1.42 -10.91 3.71
N ILE A 174 2.19 -10.11 2.99
CA ILE A 174 1.73 -8.94 2.25
C ILE A 174 1.77 -9.27 0.77
N THR A 175 0.63 -9.12 0.09
CA THR A 175 0.55 -9.22 -1.37
C THR A 175 -0.19 -8.03 -1.93
N HIS A 176 -0.04 -7.76 -3.25
CA HIS A 176 -0.91 -6.75 -3.86
C HIS A 176 -2.29 -7.36 -4.17
N GLU A 177 -2.36 -8.43 -4.95
CA GLU A 177 -3.61 -9.14 -5.21
C GLU A 177 -3.98 -10.05 -4.02
N GLY A 178 -5.27 -10.26 -3.80
CA GLY A 178 -5.78 -11.21 -2.80
C GLY A 178 -5.87 -12.66 -3.32
N PRO A 179 -6.04 -13.65 -2.42
CA PRO A 179 -6.27 -15.04 -2.80
C PRO A 179 -7.61 -15.24 -3.52
N TYR A 180 -7.75 -16.33 -4.26
CA TYR A 180 -8.98 -16.66 -4.99
C TYR A 180 -10.21 -16.69 -4.07
N GLY A 181 -11.28 -16.05 -4.51
CA GLY A 181 -12.50 -15.90 -3.73
C GLY A 181 -12.50 -14.71 -2.78
N MET A 182 -11.41 -13.94 -2.70
CA MET A 182 -11.33 -12.76 -1.84
C MET A 182 -12.35 -11.69 -2.26
N SER A 183 -12.56 -11.52 -3.55
CA SER A 183 -13.47 -10.50 -4.10
C SER A 183 -14.38 -11.06 -5.20
N ARG A 184 -15.32 -10.21 -5.64
CA ARG A 184 -16.14 -10.42 -6.83
C ARG A 184 -16.05 -9.21 -7.73
N GLY A 185 -15.87 -9.45 -9.02
CA GLY A 185 -15.88 -8.43 -10.04
C GLY A 185 -17.28 -7.87 -10.31
N PHE A 186 -17.33 -6.86 -11.16
CA PHE A 186 -18.57 -6.12 -11.49
C PHE A 186 -19.71 -7.02 -12.04
N ARG A 187 -19.37 -8.12 -12.72
CA ARG A 187 -20.34 -9.08 -13.26
C ARG A 187 -20.58 -10.27 -12.34
N GLY A 188 -20.09 -10.20 -11.09
CA GLY A 188 -20.21 -11.26 -10.10
C GLY A 188 -19.19 -12.39 -10.24
N GLU A 189 -18.24 -12.28 -11.19
CA GLU A 189 -17.13 -13.22 -11.34
C GLU A 189 -16.28 -13.24 -10.07
N VAL A 190 -15.81 -14.44 -9.70
CA VAL A 190 -14.91 -14.60 -8.55
C VAL A 190 -13.53 -14.06 -8.94
N GLN A 191 -12.96 -13.21 -8.13
CA GLN A 191 -11.64 -12.61 -8.31
C GLN A 191 -10.63 -13.11 -7.27
N GLY A 192 -9.35 -12.88 -7.55
CA GLY A 192 -8.22 -13.25 -6.73
C GLY A 192 -7.43 -14.42 -7.33
N SER A 193 -6.22 -14.62 -6.84
CA SER A 193 -5.22 -15.51 -7.38
C SER A 193 -5.27 -16.93 -6.78
N PRO A 194 -5.46 -17.97 -7.58
CA PRO A 194 -5.26 -19.37 -7.17
C PRO A 194 -3.82 -19.64 -6.69
N LYS A 195 -2.79 -19.02 -7.31
CA LYS A 195 -1.39 -19.16 -6.86
C LYS A 195 -1.23 -18.63 -5.44
N LEU A 196 -1.80 -17.46 -5.13
CA LEU A 196 -1.73 -16.88 -3.79
C LEU A 196 -2.51 -17.72 -2.78
N THR A 197 -3.65 -18.29 -3.16
CA THR A 197 -4.36 -19.26 -2.31
C THR A 197 -3.46 -20.43 -1.94
N ARG A 198 -2.79 -21.03 -2.93
CA ARG A 198 -1.85 -22.14 -2.69
C ARG A 198 -0.67 -21.72 -1.81
N LEU A 199 -0.13 -20.51 -2.00
CA LEU A 199 0.96 -20.00 -1.18
C LEU A 199 0.52 -19.83 0.28
N ILE A 200 -0.65 -19.25 0.51
CA ILE A 200 -1.24 -19.09 1.85
C ILE A 200 -1.46 -20.46 2.52
N GLU A 201 -2.04 -21.42 1.80
CA GLU A 201 -2.27 -22.77 2.29
C GLU A 201 -0.97 -23.50 2.64
N HIS A 202 0.13 -23.22 1.93
CA HIS A 202 1.44 -23.77 2.20
C HIS A 202 2.12 -23.09 3.40
N LEU A 203 2.28 -21.77 3.35
CA LEU A 203 3.00 -21.00 4.38
C LEU A 203 2.21 -20.92 5.71
N GLN A 204 0.88 -20.94 5.65
CA GLN A 204 -0.03 -20.79 6.79
C GLN A 204 0.31 -19.57 7.68
N PRO A 205 0.56 -18.38 7.09
CA PRO A 205 0.78 -17.20 7.91
C PRO A 205 -0.49 -16.93 8.73
N PRO A 206 -0.40 -16.57 10.02
CA PRO A 206 -1.59 -16.20 10.80
C PRO A 206 -2.40 -15.08 10.16
N LEU A 207 -1.74 -14.16 9.46
CA LEU A 207 -2.36 -12.99 8.85
C LEU A 207 -1.87 -12.78 7.41
N HIS A 208 -2.80 -12.39 6.54
CA HIS A 208 -2.55 -11.93 5.18
C HIS A 208 -3.28 -10.63 4.90
N ILE A 209 -2.61 -9.65 4.28
CA ILE A 209 -3.19 -8.35 3.91
C ILE A 209 -2.84 -8.03 2.47
N SER A 210 -3.84 -7.54 1.71
CA SER A 210 -3.72 -7.21 0.28
C SER A 210 -4.50 -5.93 -0.10
N GLY A 211 -4.42 -5.53 -1.36
CA GLY A 211 -5.13 -4.41 -2.01
C GLY A 211 -5.81 -4.83 -3.31
N HIS A 212 -5.57 -4.08 -4.41
CA HIS A 212 -5.94 -4.33 -5.80
C HIS A 212 -7.42 -4.18 -6.15
N VAL A 213 -8.33 -4.67 -5.33
CA VAL A 213 -9.77 -4.69 -5.66
C VAL A 213 -10.50 -3.39 -5.30
N HIS A 214 -9.80 -2.42 -4.72
CA HIS A 214 -10.26 -1.06 -4.40
C HIS A 214 -11.42 -0.97 -3.39
N HIS A 215 -11.74 -2.05 -2.69
CA HIS A 215 -12.72 -2.05 -1.60
C HIS A 215 -12.26 -2.98 -0.47
N GLU A 216 -12.65 -2.65 0.75
CA GLU A 216 -12.38 -3.51 1.89
C GLU A 216 -13.12 -4.84 1.77
N ASN A 217 -12.45 -5.92 2.15
CA ASN A 217 -13.05 -7.23 2.25
C ASN A 217 -12.31 -8.06 3.28
N GLY A 218 -13.06 -8.67 4.17
CA GLY A 218 -12.53 -9.49 5.25
C GLY A 218 -13.27 -9.29 6.57
N PRO A 219 -12.96 -10.12 7.57
CA PRO A 219 -12.05 -11.26 7.50
C PRO A 219 -12.55 -12.39 6.61
N ARG A 220 -11.63 -13.00 5.85
CA ARG A 220 -11.85 -14.27 5.15
C ARG A 220 -10.81 -15.29 5.59
N TYR A 221 -11.21 -16.56 5.64
CA TYR A 221 -10.37 -17.61 6.20
C TYR A 221 -9.90 -18.56 5.09
N TYR A 222 -8.58 -18.75 5.02
CA TYR A 222 -7.89 -19.70 4.15
C TYR A 222 -7.10 -20.65 5.05
N GLY A 223 -7.73 -21.76 5.45
CA GLY A 223 -7.18 -22.62 6.50
C GLY A 223 -7.10 -21.89 7.84
N SER A 224 -5.90 -21.78 8.41
CA SER A 224 -5.63 -21.02 9.64
C SER A 224 -5.36 -19.54 9.42
N THR A 225 -5.17 -19.11 8.17
CA THR A 225 -4.86 -17.71 7.80
C THR A 225 -6.12 -16.87 7.78
N VAL A 226 -6.09 -15.71 8.45
CA VAL A 226 -7.09 -14.65 8.30
C VAL A 226 -6.61 -13.65 7.26
N SER A 227 -7.42 -13.40 6.24
CA SER A 227 -7.10 -12.53 5.11
C SER A 227 -7.98 -11.29 5.08
N TYR A 228 -7.36 -10.14 4.79
CA TYR A 228 -8.01 -8.85 4.64
C TYR A 228 -7.55 -8.17 3.34
N THR A 229 -8.46 -7.42 2.71
CA THR A 229 -8.14 -6.57 1.56
C THR A 229 -8.55 -5.15 1.87
N LEU A 230 -7.66 -4.19 1.63
CA LEU A 230 -7.91 -2.77 1.86
C LEU A 230 -8.58 -2.11 0.65
N ALA A 231 -9.36 -1.06 0.91
CA ALA A 231 -9.90 -0.20 -0.13
C ALA A 231 -8.81 0.70 -0.74
N GLN A 232 -9.08 1.27 -1.93
CA GLN A 232 -8.25 2.33 -2.50
C GLN A 232 -8.27 3.56 -1.59
N LEU A 233 -7.10 4.17 -1.37
CA LEU A 233 -6.94 5.30 -0.45
C LEU A 233 -7.78 6.51 -0.85
N VAL A 234 -7.68 6.90 -2.13
CA VAL A 234 -8.45 8.03 -2.70
C VAL A 234 -9.08 7.57 -4.01
N GLY A 235 -10.40 7.51 -4.03
CA GLY A 235 -11.15 7.16 -5.24
C GLY A 235 -11.03 8.24 -6.32
N PRO A 236 -11.31 7.91 -7.61
CA PRO A 236 -11.22 8.87 -8.71
C PRO A 236 -12.26 10.00 -8.59
N LYS A 237 -11.91 11.21 -9.02
CA LYS A 237 -12.85 12.37 -9.04
C LYS A 237 -14.05 12.15 -9.95
N SER A 238 -13.84 11.44 -11.06
CA SER A 238 -14.91 11.11 -11.99
C SER A 238 -14.71 9.69 -12.54
N THR A 239 -15.80 9.03 -12.86
CA THR A 239 -15.77 7.75 -13.56
C THR A 239 -16.94 7.64 -14.52
N ARG A 240 -16.66 7.12 -15.72
CA ARG A 240 -17.71 6.82 -16.70
C ARG A 240 -18.47 5.54 -16.38
N TYR A 241 -17.93 4.71 -15.49
CA TYR A 241 -18.40 3.34 -15.29
C TYR A 241 -19.07 3.09 -13.94
N LYS A 242 -18.78 3.90 -12.92
CA LYS A 242 -19.31 3.72 -11.55
C LYS A 242 -19.57 5.07 -10.90
N PRO A 243 -20.75 5.68 -11.09
CA PRO A 243 -21.10 6.96 -10.45
C PRO A 243 -20.98 6.89 -8.91
N GLU A 244 -21.28 5.73 -8.32
CA GLU A 244 -21.21 5.48 -6.88
C GLU A 244 -19.79 5.42 -6.31
N GLY A 245 -18.79 5.31 -7.16
CA GLY A 245 -17.36 5.30 -6.76
C GLY A 245 -16.67 6.66 -6.93
N VAL A 246 -17.43 7.73 -7.20
CA VAL A 246 -16.88 9.06 -7.45
C VAL A 246 -16.54 9.75 -6.14
N ASN A 247 -15.32 10.31 -6.07
CA ASN A 247 -14.81 11.04 -4.93
C ASN A 247 -14.34 12.45 -5.35
N PRO A 248 -15.26 13.39 -5.64
CA PRO A 248 -14.93 14.69 -6.18
C PRO A 248 -14.10 15.55 -5.22
N GLU A 249 -14.22 15.33 -3.93
CA GLU A 249 -13.47 16.04 -2.91
C GLU A 249 -12.13 15.42 -2.58
N GLN A 250 -11.78 14.30 -3.23
CA GLN A 250 -10.54 13.55 -3.02
C GLN A 250 -10.28 13.27 -1.53
N ARG A 251 -11.31 12.81 -0.82
CA ARG A 251 -11.21 12.39 0.57
C ARG A 251 -10.62 10.99 0.68
N VAL A 252 -9.94 10.74 1.78
CA VAL A 252 -9.52 9.38 2.12
C VAL A 252 -10.73 8.49 2.34
N THR A 253 -10.71 7.32 1.74
CA THR A 253 -11.81 6.35 1.71
C THR A 253 -11.83 5.50 2.98
N ASP A 254 -13.00 5.23 3.53
CA ASP A 254 -13.19 4.27 4.63
C ASP A 254 -12.65 2.88 4.23
N GLY A 255 -12.01 2.20 5.18
CA GLY A 255 -11.42 0.87 4.95
C GLY A 255 -10.15 0.85 4.11
N SER A 256 -9.64 2.03 3.68
CA SER A 256 -8.36 2.14 2.96
C SER A 256 -7.14 2.15 3.88
N VAL A 257 -7.36 2.39 5.16
CA VAL A 257 -6.34 2.32 6.20
C VAL A 257 -6.74 1.26 7.22
N GLY A 258 -5.79 0.45 7.64
CA GLY A 258 -5.98 -0.56 8.68
C GLY A 258 -4.95 -0.39 9.80
N LEU A 259 -5.29 -0.87 10.99
CA LEU A 259 -4.40 -0.89 12.15
C LEU A 259 -4.30 -2.29 12.73
N LEU A 260 -3.07 -2.76 12.93
CA LEU A 260 -2.75 -4.04 13.55
C LEU A 260 -2.07 -3.83 14.89
N ASP A 261 -2.57 -4.50 15.91
CA ASP A 261 -1.82 -4.77 17.12
C ASP A 261 -1.07 -6.10 16.98
N THR A 262 0.27 -6.05 16.95
CA THR A 262 1.07 -7.26 16.69
C THR A 262 1.08 -8.25 17.87
N GLU A 263 0.79 -7.82 19.09
CA GLU A 263 0.76 -8.67 20.28
C GLU A 263 -0.52 -9.51 20.31
N THR A 264 -1.66 -8.85 20.06
CA THR A 264 -2.97 -9.52 20.05
C THR A 264 -3.33 -10.10 18.70
N ARG A 265 -2.63 -9.68 17.63
CA ARG A 265 -2.95 -9.95 16.23
C ARG A 265 -4.34 -9.43 15.80
N ALA A 266 -4.88 -8.48 16.56
CA ALA A 266 -6.14 -7.82 16.21
C ALA A 266 -5.90 -6.81 15.09
N PHE A 267 -6.59 -7.01 13.96
CA PHE A 267 -6.62 -6.09 12.84
C PHE A 267 -7.99 -5.42 12.79
N GLU A 268 -8.00 -4.10 12.55
CA GLU A 268 -9.22 -3.33 12.30
C GLU A 268 -9.07 -2.46 11.06
N TYR A 269 -10.14 -2.33 10.27
CA TYR A 269 -10.27 -1.27 9.28
C TYR A 269 -10.62 0.04 9.97
N LEU A 270 -10.09 1.15 9.46
CA LEU A 270 -10.46 2.46 9.97
C LEU A 270 -11.64 3.03 9.19
N HIS A 271 -12.70 3.39 9.92
CA HIS A 271 -13.91 4.05 9.43
C HIS A 271 -14.15 5.35 10.21
N ASP A 272 -13.08 5.94 10.70
CA ASP A 272 -13.14 7.14 11.53
C ASP A 272 -13.49 8.37 10.69
N ALA A 273 -14.40 9.18 11.15
CA ALA A 273 -14.84 10.39 10.44
C ALA A 273 -13.69 11.37 10.12
N TRP A 274 -12.62 11.37 10.91
CA TRP A 274 -11.45 12.21 10.67
C TRP A 274 -10.67 11.83 9.40
N LEU A 275 -10.82 10.62 8.87
CA LEU A 275 -10.19 10.25 7.57
C LEU A 275 -10.61 11.24 6.47
N ALA A 276 -11.86 11.69 6.48
CA ALA A 276 -12.38 12.66 5.53
C ALA A 276 -11.78 14.08 5.69
N GLU A 277 -11.03 14.36 6.75
CA GLU A 277 -10.31 15.62 6.93
C GLU A 277 -9.03 15.68 6.07
N VAL A 278 -8.51 14.51 5.65
CA VAL A 278 -7.43 14.40 4.66
C VAL A 278 -8.06 14.40 3.27
N HIS A 279 -8.06 15.52 2.58
CA HIS A 279 -8.79 15.67 1.32
C HIS A 279 -8.18 16.75 0.41
N GLY A 280 -8.72 16.84 -0.81
CA GLY A 280 -8.34 17.84 -1.80
C GLY A 280 -7.19 17.41 -2.70
N ASP A 281 -6.90 18.21 -3.71
CA ASP A 281 -5.78 17.94 -4.62
C ASP A 281 -4.41 18.35 -4.04
N ASP A 282 -4.41 19.14 -2.98
CA ASP A 282 -3.20 19.61 -2.29
C ASP A 282 -3.41 19.46 -0.78
N VAL A 283 -2.95 18.34 -0.24
CA VAL A 283 -3.05 18.05 1.19
C VAL A 283 -2.14 18.99 1.98
N ASP A 284 -2.68 19.67 2.98
CA ASP A 284 -1.91 20.50 3.91
C ASP A 284 -1.10 19.64 4.89
N LEU A 285 -0.07 18.97 4.36
CA LEU A 285 0.80 18.14 5.16
C LEU A 285 1.52 18.96 6.24
N ALA A 286 1.87 20.21 5.97
CA ALA A 286 2.54 21.10 6.92
C ALA A 286 1.64 21.38 8.14
N GLY A 287 0.37 21.68 7.92
CA GLY A 287 -0.62 21.87 8.99
C GLY A 287 -0.84 20.61 9.83
N ILE A 288 -0.92 19.44 9.19
CA ILE A 288 -1.06 18.15 9.88
C ILE A 288 0.19 17.89 10.75
N VAL A 289 1.39 18.09 10.22
CA VAL A 289 2.67 17.94 10.96
C VAL A 289 2.71 18.88 12.17
N ALA A 290 2.34 20.13 11.99
CA ALA A 290 2.34 21.13 13.08
C ALA A 290 1.35 20.76 14.19
N ALA A 291 0.18 20.21 13.86
CA ALA A 291 -0.81 19.77 14.84
C ALA A 291 -0.34 18.61 15.72
N GLY A 292 0.56 17.76 15.22
CA GLY A 292 1.12 16.62 15.96
C GLY A 292 2.33 16.93 16.82
N ALA A 293 2.89 18.13 16.71
CA ALA A 293 4.09 18.55 17.45
C ALA A 293 3.79 19.12 18.87
N VAL A 294 2.54 19.04 19.35
CA VAL A 294 2.08 19.60 20.64
C VAL A 294 2.01 18.54 21.74
#